data_1ad44778ea9cfd597606e4987192dcb8
#
_entry.id   1ad44778ea9cfd597606e4987192dcb8
#
_cell.length_a   1.000
_cell.length_b   1.000
_cell.length_c   1.000
_cell.angle_alpha   90.00
_cell.angle_beta   90.00
_cell.angle_gamma   90.00
#
_symmetry.space_group_name_H-M   'P 1'
#
loop_
_entity.id
_entity.type
_entity.pdbx_description
1 polymer ?
#
loop_
_entity_poly.entity_id
_entity_poly.type
_entity_poly.pdbx_seq_one_letter_code
_entity_poly.pdbx_strand_id
1 'polypeptide(L)'
;MPTTKKDLANILDVSGFCEVGRILHMEHFNHQVAEQDTATVFFMNGMGFTRDPYQRTDETNIGVNVGFQQLHLPLRGPTHPFDGVIGLVVPDLPVTEARLKRLEDGGKFQGTPYRYEAVDNMTAYITSPYGTDFRLHQMGSVAFGKPLGIPYIEFMIPPGMATGIVKFYQKVMDSPARLREIDGVTMAEVVMGPYQHIRFIEKELESYELFSFHIAIFVSHFETTKQRLVDLGVDVHGERHDICFWNPIVEPDTGDHLLNLQHEMRSVYHPDFMHPYTNRWPMDHDPFAHQAEVVEYLHRSLGRT
;
A
#
# COMPACT_ATOMS: atom_id res chain seq x y z
N MET A 1 -23.83 -8.30 14.33
CA MET A 1 -22.64 -8.77 15.06
C MET A 1 -21.45 -8.09 14.43
N PRO A 2 -20.46 -7.61 15.16
CA PRO A 2 -19.31 -7.02 14.52
C PRO A 2 -18.59 -8.10 13.73
N THR A 3 -18.47 -7.90 12.43
CA THR A 3 -17.67 -8.76 11.54
C THR A 3 -16.25 -8.70 12.05
N THR A 4 -15.73 -9.79 12.56
CA THR A 4 -14.37 -9.83 13.09
C THR A 4 -13.39 -9.73 11.93
N LYS A 5 -12.19 -9.17 12.15
CA LYS A 5 -11.11 -9.16 11.13
C LYS A 5 -10.86 -10.57 10.55
N LYS A 6 -11.19 -11.60 11.31
CA LYS A 6 -11.07 -13.01 10.93
C LYS A 6 -12.08 -13.43 9.85
N ASP A 7 -13.29 -12.87 9.88
CA ASP A 7 -14.35 -13.20 8.93
C ASP A 7 -14.09 -12.59 7.56
N LEU A 8 -13.37 -11.46 7.50
CA LEU A 8 -12.96 -10.81 6.25
C LEU A 8 -11.82 -11.55 5.53
N ALA A 9 -11.12 -12.47 6.19
CA ALA A 9 -10.01 -13.22 5.57
C ALA A 9 -10.44 -14.12 4.40
N ASN A 10 -11.67 -14.60 4.41
CA ASN A 10 -12.22 -15.47 3.36
C ASN A 10 -12.68 -14.68 2.11
N ILE A 11 -12.52 -13.37 2.09
CA ILE A 11 -13.00 -12.49 1.01
C ILE A 11 -12.05 -12.45 -0.20
N LEU A 12 -10.96 -13.19 -0.19
CA LEU A 12 -9.97 -13.21 -1.29
C LEU A 12 -10.38 -14.03 -2.52
N ASP A 13 -11.65 -14.38 -2.64
CA ASP A 13 -12.17 -14.95 -3.87
C ASP A 13 -12.21 -13.89 -4.97
N VAL A 14 -11.17 -13.87 -5.78
CA VAL A 14 -11.07 -13.05 -7.00
C VAL A 14 -11.66 -13.78 -8.21
N SER A 15 -12.33 -14.93 -8.02
CA SER A 15 -12.94 -15.67 -9.10
C SER A 15 -13.97 -14.79 -9.83
N GLY A 16 -13.85 -14.71 -11.14
CA GLY A 16 -14.72 -13.88 -11.98
C GLY A 16 -14.42 -12.37 -11.96
N PHE A 17 -13.35 -11.91 -11.29
CA PHE A 17 -12.95 -10.49 -11.28
C PHE A 17 -11.48 -10.35 -11.68
N CYS A 18 -11.16 -10.86 -12.87
CA CYS A 18 -9.81 -10.95 -13.40
C CYS A 18 -9.50 -9.89 -14.47
N GLU A 19 -10.47 -9.03 -14.80
CA GLU A 19 -10.24 -7.97 -15.78
C GLU A 19 -9.39 -6.87 -15.16
N VAL A 20 -8.39 -6.42 -15.91
CA VAL A 20 -7.57 -5.27 -15.56
C VAL A 20 -8.04 -4.09 -16.39
N GLY A 21 -8.36 -2.97 -15.73
CA GLY A 21 -8.75 -1.73 -16.38
C GLY A 21 -7.54 -0.86 -16.76
N ARG A 22 -7.72 0.44 -16.65
CA ARG A 22 -6.67 1.39 -16.99
C ARG A 22 -5.72 1.71 -15.85
N ILE A 23 -6.04 1.29 -14.61
CA ILE A 23 -5.08 1.24 -13.52
C ILE A 23 -4.29 -0.04 -13.68
N LEU A 24 -2.99 0.10 -13.92
CA LEU A 24 -2.10 -1.02 -14.28
C LEU A 24 -1.32 -1.57 -13.10
N HIS A 25 -1.08 -0.73 -12.09
CA HIS A 25 -0.28 -1.10 -10.93
C HIS A 25 -0.49 -0.12 -9.79
N MET A 26 -0.74 -0.64 -8.60
CA MET A 26 -0.63 0.09 -7.34
C MET A 26 0.81 -0.08 -6.84
N GLU A 27 1.56 1.02 -6.88
CA GLU A 27 3.00 0.96 -6.64
C GLU A 27 3.35 1.18 -5.18
N HIS A 28 2.80 2.22 -4.54
CA HIS A 28 3.05 2.39 -3.12
C HIS A 28 1.82 2.86 -2.32
N PHE A 29 1.93 2.61 -1.03
CA PHE A 29 1.07 3.20 -0.03
C PHE A 29 1.91 4.07 0.90
N ASN A 30 1.52 5.33 1.02
CA ASN A 30 2.15 6.28 1.93
C ASN A 30 1.44 6.22 3.28
N HIS A 31 2.19 5.92 4.32
CA HIS A 31 1.69 5.77 5.68
C HIS A 31 2.63 6.44 6.69
N GLN A 32 2.11 7.45 7.37
CA GLN A 32 2.89 8.23 8.32
C GLN A 32 3.32 7.42 9.55
N VAL A 33 4.56 7.60 9.98
CA VAL A 33 5.09 7.04 11.23
C VAL A 33 5.61 8.15 12.14
N ALA A 34 5.61 7.90 13.45
CA ALA A 34 6.04 8.89 14.43
C ALA A 34 7.57 9.03 14.51
N GLU A 35 8.30 7.96 14.25
CA GLU A 35 9.76 7.92 14.27
C GLU A 35 10.31 6.76 13.45
N GLN A 36 11.58 6.84 13.05
CA GLN A 36 12.15 5.90 12.10
C GLN A 36 12.80 4.66 12.75
N ASP A 37 13.23 4.74 13.99
CA ASP A 37 13.99 3.65 14.61
C ASP A 37 13.12 2.40 14.78
N THR A 38 11.93 2.55 15.39
CA THR A 38 10.99 1.44 15.53
C THR A 38 10.46 0.97 14.18
N ALA A 39 10.26 1.89 13.20
CA ALA A 39 9.89 1.53 11.83
C ALA A 39 10.96 0.65 11.19
N THR A 40 12.23 1.02 11.31
CA THR A 40 13.36 0.23 10.81
C THR A 40 13.40 -1.14 11.48
N VAL A 41 13.29 -1.19 12.80
CA VAL A 41 13.26 -2.47 13.54
C VAL A 41 12.10 -3.35 13.08
N PHE A 42 10.89 -2.79 12.95
CA PHE A 42 9.72 -3.56 12.55
C PHE A 42 9.81 -4.04 11.10
N PHE A 43 10.00 -3.14 10.15
CA PHE A 43 9.95 -3.50 8.73
C PHE A 43 11.22 -4.21 8.24
N MET A 44 12.41 -3.77 8.65
CA MET A 44 13.66 -4.37 8.16
C MET A 44 14.03 -5.61 8.95
N ASN A 45 14.14 -5.51 10.27
CA ASN A 45 14.59 -6.64 11.09
C ASN A 45 13.48 -7.67 11.33
N GLY A 46 12.23 -7.23 11.53
CA GLY A 46 11.08 -8.09 11.77
C GLY A 46 10.51 -8.67 10.50
N MET A 47 9.97 -7.83 9.62
CA MET A 47 9.35 -8.28 8.38
C MET A 47 10.36 -8.79 7.34
N GLY A 48 11.63 -8.41 7.45
CA GLY A 48 12.69 -8.81 6.53
C GLY A 48 12.67 -8.05 5.21
N PHE A 49 12.05 -6.87 5.20
CA PHE A 49 12.07 -5.98 4.05
C PHE A 49 13.37 -5.18 4.00
N THR A 50 13.59 -4.43 2.93
CA THR A 50 14.75 -3.56 2.82
C THR A 50 14.32 -2.09 2.69
N ARG A 51 15.15 -1.20 3.22
CA ARG A 51 15.06 0.21 2.94
C ARG A 51 15.53 0.46 1.51
N ASP A 52 14.79 1.26 0.75
CA ASP A 52 15.22 1.63 -0.59
C ASP A 52 16.46 2.55 -0.50
N PRO A 53 17.57 2.20 -1.16
CA PRO A 53 18.80 2.98 -1.07
C PRO A 53 18.81 4.21 -1.99
N TYR A 54 17.85 4.30 -2.92
CA TYR A 54 17.79 5.33 -3.96
C TYR A 54 16.72 6.36 -3.72
N GLN A 55 15.70 6.01 -2.95
CA GLN A 55 14.73 6.99 -2.53
C GLN A 55 15.33 7.95 -1.51
N ARG A 56 14.73 9.13 -1.43
CA ARG A 56 15.10 10.13 -0.45
C ARG A 56 15.14 9.52 0.94
N THR A 57 16.34 9.15 1.34
CA THR A 57 16.64 8.50 2.62
C THR A 57 17.10 9.54 3.61
N ASP A 58 16.33 10.60 3.77
CA ASP A 58 16.59 11.59 4.79
C ASP A 58 15.85 11.22 6.09
N GLU A 59 16.00 12.04 7.10
CA GLU A 59 15.37 11.86 8.40
C GLU A 59 13.83 11.99 8.34
N THR A 60 13.28 12.37 7.18
CA THR A 60 11.86 12.69 7.02
C THR A 60 11.06 11.61 6.31
N ASN A 61 11.69 10.62 5.70
CA ASN A 61 10.98 9.56 4.99
C ASN A 61 11.80 8.27 4.88
N ILE A 62 11.12 7.12 4.86
CA ILE A 62 11.68 5.81 4.56
C ILE A 62 10.87 5.16 3.44
N GLY A 63 11.53 4.77 2.35
CA GLY A 63 10.99 3.83 1.38
C GLY A 63 11.27 2.40 1.82
N VAL A 64 10.23 1.61 2.01
CA VAL A 64 10.31 0.19 2.35
C VAL A 64 9.97 -0.64 1.12
N ASN A 65 10.93 -1.40 0.62
CA ASN A 65 10.74 -2.24 -0.56
C ASN A 65 9.92 -3.49 -0.24
N VAL A 66 8.85 -3.70 -0.99
CA VAL A 66 7.91 -4.82 -0.87
C VAL A 66 7.66 -5.42 -2.27
N GLY A 67 8.67 -6.03 -2.85
CA GLY A 67 8.59 -6.63 -4.20
C GLY A 67 8.60 -5.58 -5.32
N PHE A 68 7.48 -5.44 -6.03
CA PHE A 68 7.25 -4.39 -7.04
C PHE A 68 6.54 -3.17 -6.48
N GLN A 69 6.47 -3.10 -5.17
CA GLN A 69 5.73 -2.07 -4.44
C GLN A 69 6.57 -1.55 -3.30
N GLN A 70 6.12 -0.44 -2.73
CA GLN A 70 6.75 0.14 -1.55
C GLN A 70 5.71 0.55 -0.50
N LEU A 71 6.17 0.66 0.73
CA LEU A 71 5.54 1.48 1.74
C LEU A 71 6.40 2.73 1.90
N HIS A 72 5.82 3.89 1.76
CA HIS A 72 6.47 5.15 2.10
C HIS A 72 6.07 5.57 3.50
N LEU A 73 7.05 5.83 4.34
CA LEU A 73 6.88 6.10 5.76
C LEU A 73 7.38 7.51 6.09
N PRO A 74 6.63 8.56 5.75
CA PRO A 74 7.01 9.91 6.08
C PRO A 74 6.91 10.16 7.59
N LEU A 75 7.87 10.91 8.10
CA LEU A 75 7.89 11.42 9.46
C LEU A 75 7.31 12.84 9.48
N ARG A 76 6.04 12.97 9.78
CA ARG A 76 5.31 14.26 9.74
C ARG A 76 4.53 14.58 11.02
N GLY A 77 5.04 14.15 12.16
CA GLY A 77 4.37 14.34 13.45
C GLY A 77 3.81 13.04 14.03
N PRO A 78 2.83 13.10 14.93
CA PRO A 78 2.29 11.91 15.58
C PRO A 78 1.71 10.94 14.54
N THR A 79 1.86 9.66 14.82
CA THR A 79 1.25 8.62 13.98
C THR A 79 -0.26 8.75 14.01
N HIS A 80 -0.89 8.79 12.85
CA HIS A 80 -2.32 8.64 12.74
C HIS A 80 -2.64 7.17 12.47
N PRO A 81 -3.44 6.51 13.32
CA PRO A 81 -3.86 5.14 13.06
C PRO A 81 -4.56 5.05 11.70
N PHE A 82 -4.16 4.10 10.90
CA PHE A 82 -4.85 3.76 9.67
C PHE A 82 -6.04 2.85 10.01
N ASP A 83 -7.26 3.34 9.81
CA ASP A 83 -8.46 2.51 10.00
C ASP A 83 -8.67 1.64 8.76
N GLY A 84 -8.00 0.52 8.75
CA GLY A 84 -7.98 -0.41 7.65
C GLY A 84 -6.99 -1.55 7.85
N VAL A 85 -6.74 -2.29 6.78
CA VAL A 85 -5.80 -3.42 6.78
C VAL A 85 -4.96 -3.39 5.51
N ILE A 86 -3.66 -3.56 5.65
CA ILE A 86 -2.75 -3.77 4.52
C ILE A 86 -2.47 -5.26 4.40
N GLY A 87 -2.91 -5.86 3.29
CA GLY A 87 -2.54 -7.24 2.94
C GLY A 87 -1.09 -7.29 2.46
N LEU A 88 -0.32 -8.24 2.97
CA LEU A 88 1.07 -8.48 2.57
C LEU A 88 1.28 -9.95 2.26
N VAL A 89 1.83 -10.25 1.09
CA VAL A 89 2.39 -11.59 0.82
C VAL A 89 3.84 -11.59 1.23
N VAL A 90 4.25 -12.61 1.99
CA VAL A 90 5.64 -12.82 2.40
C VAL A 90 6.14 -14.16 1.88
N PRO A 91 7.44 -14.27 1.53
CA PRO A 91 8.00 -15.51 0.99
C PRO A 91 7.93 -16.68 1.96
N ASP A 92 8.10 -16.42 3.26
CA ASP A 92 8.16 -17.42 4.31
C ASP A 92 7.57 -16.85 5.61
N LEU A 93 6.31 -17.18 5.87
CA LEU A 93 5.58 -16.69 7.04
C LEU A 93 6.19 -17.20 8.37
N PRO A 94 6.55 -18.49 8.52
CA PRO A 94 7.24 -18.98 9.72
C PRO A 94 8.56 -18.25 10.03
N VAL A 95 9.34 -17.93 9.02
CA VAL A 95 10.59 -17.16 9.21
C VAL A 95 10.30 -15.73 9.63
N THR A 96 9.27 -15.10 9.05
CA THR A 96 8.82 -13.76 9.45
C THR A 96 8.33 -13.75 10.89
N GLU A 97 7.51 -14.72 11.28
CA GLU A 97 7.06 -14.91 12.66
C GLU A 97 8.23 -15.05 13.64
N ALA A 98 9.19 -15.92 13.31
CA ALA A 98 10.36 -16.15 14.17
C ALA A 98 11.22 -14.89 14.38
N ARG A 99 11.32 -14.03 13.34
CA ARG A 99 12.01 -12.73 13.45
C ARG A 99 11.25 -11.78 14.37
N LEU A 100 9.94 -11.60 14.14
CA LEU A 100 9.08 -10.74 14.92
C LEU A 100 9.04 -11.16 16.38
N LYS A 101 8.87 -12.45 16.64
CA LYS A 101 8.89 -12.99 18.00
C LYS A 101 10.20 -12.72 18.71
N ARG A 102 11.34 -12.91 18.06
CA ARG A 102 12.65 -12.59 18.65
C ARG A 102 12.78 -11.13 19.05
N LEU A 103 12.23 -10.21 18.23
CA LEU A 103 12.24 -8.78 18.54
C LEU A 103 11.31 -8.44 19.72
N GLU A 104 10.14 -9.07 19.76
CA GLU A 104 9.20 -8.94 20.86
C GLU A 104 9.79 -9.47 22.17
N ASP A 105 10.34 -10.69 22.17
CA ASP A 105 11.01 -11.30 23.33
C ASP A 105 12.21 -10.45 23.80
N GLY A 106 12.87 -9.76 22.86
CA GLY A 106 13.93 -8.79 23.14
C GLY A 106 13.46 -7.39 23.57
N GLY A 107 12.16 -7.22 23.82
CA GLY A 107 11.57 -5.97 24.32
C GLY A 107 11.52 -4.81 23.30
N LYS A 108 11.76 -5.08 22.01
CA LYS A 108 11.85 -4.03 20.98
C LYS A 108 10.52 -3.33 20.70
N PHE A 109 9.40 -3.95 21.06
CA PHE A 109 8.06 -3.42 20.88
C PHE A 109 7.36 -3.10 22.20
N GLN A 110 8.11 -3.10 23.32
CA GLN A 110 7.54 -2.81 24.63
C GLN A 110 6.93 -1.39 24.67
N GLY A 111 5.72 -1.29 25.22
CA GLY A 111 5.00 -0.01 25.31
C GLY A 111 4.34 0.46 24.02
N THR A 112 4.40 -0.34 22.95
CA THR A 112 3.72 -0.08 21.68
C THR A 112 2.44 -0.91 21.53
N PRO A 113 1.54 -0.59 20.60
CA PRO A 113 0.36 -1.40 20.29
C PRO A 113 0.67 -2.72 19.55
N TYR A 114 1.93 -3.06 19.34
CA TYR A 114 2.34 -4.26 18.61
C TYR A 114 1.64 -5.51 19.11
N ARG A 115 1.13 -6.30 18.18
CA ARG A 115 0.56 -7.64 18.41
C ARG A 115 0.79 -8.54 17.21
N TYR A 116 0.98 -9.81 17.46
CA TYR A 116 1.02 -10.85 16.44
C TYR A 116 0.01 -11.95 16.80
N GLU A 117 -0.82 -12.35 15.84
CA GLU A 117 -1.79 -13.43 15.98
C GLU A 117 -1.70 -14.35 14.77
N ALA A 118 -1.20 -15.58 14.96
CA ALA A 118 -1.30 -16.60 13.94
C ALA A 118 -2.76 -17.03 13.77
N VAL A 119 -3.27 -17.00 12.54
CA VAL A 119 -4.60 -17.52 12.20
C VAL A 119 -4.48 -19.02 11.90
N ASP A 120 -3.53 -19.36 11.04
CA ASP A 120 -3.17 -20.69 10.63
C ASP A 120 -1.71 -20.69 10.09
N ASN A 121 -1.29 -21.76 9.43
CA ASN A 121 0.06 -21.87 8.87
C ASN A 121 0.27 -21.02 7.59
N MET A 122 -0.76 -20.35 7.09
CA MET A 122 -0.75 -19.59 5.84
C MET A 122 -1.08 -18.10 6.05
N THR A 123 -1.61 -17.73 7.22
CA THR A 123 -2.11 -16.37 7.47
C THR A 123 -1.84 -15.95 8.92
N ALA A 124 -1.41 -14.72 9.11
CA ALA A 124 -1.29 -14.08 10.42
C ALA A 124 -1.82 -12.64 10.39
N TYR A 125 -2.28 -12.15 11.53
CA TYR A 125 -2.60 -10.74 11.77
C TYR A 125 -1.48 -10.09 12.58
N ILE A 126 -1.14 -8.88 12.20
CA ILE A 126 -0.17 -8.07 12.93
C ILE A 126 -0.73 -6.67 13.10
N THR A 127 -0.72 -6.17 14.34
CA THR A 127 -0.78 -4.73 14.59
C THR A 127 0.67 -4.25 14.71
N SER A 128 1.05 -3.29 13.89
CA SER A 128 2.40 -2.71 13.93
C SER A 128 2.65 -1.93 15.23
N PRO A 129 3.89 -1.56 15.55
CA PRO A 129 4.18 -0.68 16.67
C PRO A 129 3.48 0.68 16.61
N TYR A 130 2.93 1.04 15.45
CA TYR A 130 2.21 2.30 15.22
C TYR A 130 0.69 2.15 15.22
N GLY A 131 0.16 0.96 15.47
CA GLY A 131 -1.27 0.69 15.48
C GLY A 131 -1.87 0.37 14.11
N THR A 132 -1.07 0.32 13.04
CA THR A 132 -1.54 -0.11 11.72
C THR A 132 -1.64 -1.62 11.65
N ASP A 133 -2.76 -2.11 11.14
CA ASP A 133 -3.01 -3.54 11.00
C ASP A 133 -2.56 -4.06 9.64
N PHE A 134 -1.86 -5.17 9.69
CA PHE A 134 -1.43 -5.94 8.52
C PHE A 134 -2.02 -7.36 8.59
N ARG A 135 -2.33 -7.89 7.41
CA ARG A 135 -2.64 -9.32 7.25
C ARG A 135 -1.55 -9.94 6.40
N LEU A 136 -0.76 -10.82 7.01
CA LEU A 136 0.29 -11.53 6.31
C LEU A 136 -0.26 -12.80 5.68
N HIS A 137 0.19 -13.05 4.46
CA HIS A 137 -0.12 -14.23 3.69
C HIS A 137 1.17 -14.95 3.31
N GLN A 138 1.23 -16.26 3.55
CA GLN A 138 2.27 -17.10 2.98
C GLN A 138 2.21 -17.03 1.45
N MET A 139 3.33 -16.95 0.79
CA MET A 139 3.42 -17.04 -0.67
C MET A 139 2.61 -18.24 -1.19
N GLY A 140 1.74 -17.96 -2.18
CA GLY A 140 0.87 -18.97 -2.80
C GLY A 140 -0.44 -19.24 -2.07
N SER A 141 -0.70 -18.65 -0.90
CA SER A 141 -1.99 -18.78 -0.19
C SER A 141 -3.09 -17.86 -0.72
N VAL A 142 -2.70 -16.82 -1.47
CA VAL A 142 -3.63 -15.88 -2.11
C VAL A 142 -3.29 -15.72 -3.58
N ALA A 143 -4.28 -15.31 -4.38
CA ALA A 143 -4.12 -15.10 -5.81
C ALA A 143 -3.34 -13.79 -6.08
N PHE A 144 -2.05 -13.78 -5.81
CA PHE A 144 -1.20 -12.62 -6.06
C PHE A 144 -0.08 -12.88 -7.08
N GLY A 145 0.33 -14.14 -7.22
CA GLY A 145 1.29 -14.57 -8.24
C GLY A 145 2.74 -14.10 -8.04
N LYS A 146 3.03 -13.43 -6.91
CA LYS A 146 4.38 -12.94 -6.57
C LYS A 146 4.77 -13.39 -5.16
N PRO A 147 6.07 -13.60 -4.90
CA PRO A 147 6.52 -14.07 -3.59
C PRO A 147 6.47 -12.98 -2.50
N LEU A 148 6.42 -11.72 -2.91
CA LEU A 148 6.45 -10.56 -2.00
C LEU A 148 5.64 -9.43 -2.64
N GLY A 149 4.80 -8.76 -1.86
CA GLY A 149 4.05 -7.60 -2.32
C GLY A 149 2.79 -7.32 -1.53
N ILE A 150 2.07 -6.28 -1.98
CA ILE A 150 0.80 -5.79 -1.42
C ILE A 150 -0.33 -6.19 -2.36
N PRO A 151 -1.04 -7.29 -2.13
CA PRO A 151 -2.16 -7.71 -2.96
C PRO A 151 -3.38 -6.81 -2.81
N TYR A 152 -3.58 -6.23 -1.62
CA TYR A 152 -4.72 -5.34 -1.38
C TYR A 152 -4.48 -4.39 -0.20
N ILE A 153 -5.30 -3.32 -0.20
CA ILE A 153 -5.48 -2.43 0.95
C ILE A 153 -6.98 -2.34 1.23
N GLU A 154 -7.37 -2.44 2.49
CA GLU A 154 -8.74 -2.31 2.97
C GLU A 154 -8.86 -0.98 3.73
N PHE A 155 -9.78 -0.12 3.31
CA PHE A 155 -10.14 1.12 3.99
C PHE A 155 -11.52 0.94 4.63
N MET A 156 -11.65 1.29 5.90
CA MET A 156 -12.96 1.39 6.53
C MET A 156 -13.54 2.76 6.16
N ILE A 157 -14.79 2.75 5.70
CA ILE A 157 -15.48 3.96 5.23
C ILE A 157 -16.87 4.05 5.87
N PRO A 158 -17.44 5.27 6.01
CA PRO A 158 -18.81 5.42 6.46
C PRO A 158 -19.83 4.72 5.54
N PRO A 159 -20.96 4.25 6.09
CA PRO A 159 -22.02 3.60 5.32
C PRO A 159 -22.58 4.48 4.20
N GLY A 160 -22.96 3.86 3.08
CA GLY A 160 -23.58 4.50 1.92
C GLY A 160 -22.61 5.05 0.87
N MET A 161 -21.29 4.99 1.10
CA MET A 161 -20.30 5.55 0.17
C MET A 161 -19.85 4.57 -0.91
N ALA A 162 -19.94 3.26 -0.66
CA ALA A 162 -19.37 2.24 -1.55
C ALA A 162 -19.93 2.32 -2.99
N THR A 163 -21.20 2.62 -3.14
CA THR A 163 -21.84 2.72 -4.48
C THR A 163 -21.23 3.85 -5.31
N GLY A 164 -21.06 5.03 -4.73
CA GLY A 164 -20.45 6.18 -5.42
C GLY A 164 -18.98 5.92 -5.75
N ILE A 165 -18.25 5.27 -4.86
CA ILE A 165 -16.85 4.87 -5.06
C ILE A 165 -16.72 3.91 -6.26
N VAL A 166 -17.60 2.90 -6.35
CA VAL A 166 -17.62 1.98 -7.51
C VAL A 166 -17.82 2.76 -8.80
N LYS A 167 -18.80 3.67 -8.84
CA LYS A 167 -19.06 4.49 -10.03
C LYS A 167 -17.86 5.38 -10.40
N PHE A 168 -17.22 5.97 -9.39
CA PHE A 168 -16.04 6.80 -9.60
C PHE A 168 -14.93 6.03 -10.31
N TYR A 169 -14.53 4.89 -9.76
CA TYR A 169 -13.46 4.11 -10.38
C TYR A 169 -13.85 3.55 -11.75
N GLN A 170 -15.11 3.20 -11.96
CA GLN A 170 -15.57 2.74 -13.27
C GLN A 170 -15.58 3.88 -14.30
N LYS A 171 -16.16 5.05 -13.97
CA LYS A 171 -16.41 6.12 -14.95
C LYS A 171 -15.20 7.04 -15.14
N VAL A 172 -14.47 7.34 -14.06
CA VAL A 172 -13.35 8.29 -14.09
C VAL A 172 -12.05 7.58 -14.39
N MET A 173 -11.80 6.47 -13.71
CA MET A 173 -10.53 5.73 -13.80
C MET A 173 -10.54 4.61 -14.84
N ASP A 174 -11.70 4.29 -15.43
CA ASP A 174 -11.90 3.10 -16.29
C ASP A 174 -11.33 1.82 -15.66
N SER A 175 -11.49 1.67 -14.36
CA SER A 175 -11.04 0.49 -13.63
C SER A 175 -12.22 -0.39 -13.25
N PRO A 176 -12.15 -1.72 -13.41
CA PRO A 176 -13.17 -2.61 -12.94
C PRO A 176 -13.39 -2.42 -11.44
N ALA A 177 -14.64 -2.22 -11.07
CA ALA A 177 -15.06 -2.07 -9.68
C ALA A 177 -16.42 -2.72 -9.50
N ARG A 178 -16.68 -3.25 -8.31
CA ARG A 178 -17.98 -3.89 -8.00
C ARG A 178 -18.37 -3.66 -6.54
N LEU A 179 -19.68 -3.67 -6.30
CA LEU A 179 -20.22 -3.83 -4.97
C LEU A 179 -20.20 -5.29 -4.56
N ARG A 180 -19.86 -5.54 -3.32
CA ARG A 180 -20.02 -6.85 -2.68
C ARG A 180 -20.73 -6.66 -1.36
N GLU A 181 -21.50 -7.66 -0.99
CA GLU A 181 -22.07 -7.77 0.34
C GLU A 181 -21.65 -9.11 0.93
N ILE A 182 -21.00 -9.06 2.07
CA ILE A 182 -20.51 -10.25 2.77
C ILE A 182 -20.92 -10.12 4.23
N ASP A 183 -21.70 -11.09 4.70
CA ASP A 183 -22.24 -11.13 6.07
C ASP A 183 -22.95 -9.84 6.49
N GLY A 184 -23.64 -9.19 5.55
CA GLY A 184 -24.35 -7.93 5.77
C GLY A 184 -23.43 -6.68 5.78
N VAL A 185 -22.18 -6.83 5.37
CA VAL A 185 -21.23 -5.71 5.22
C VAL A 185 -21.09 -5.37 3.74
N THR A 186 -21.44 -4.15 3.37
CA THR A 186 -21.27 -3.63 2.00
C THR A 186 -19.84 -3.16 1.79
N MET A 187 -19.28 -3.46 0.63
CA MET A 187 -17.98 -2.96 0.23
C MET A 187 -17.90 -2.65 -1.26
N ALA A 188 -17.08 -1.66 -1.60
CA ALA A 188 -16.59 -1.47 -2.96
C ALA A 188 -15.24 -2.18 -3.13
N GLU A 189 -15.14 -3.06 -4.11
CA GLU A 189 -13.87 -3.70 -4.49
C GLU A 189 -13.45 -3.17 -5.85
N VAL A 190 -12.23 -2.64 -5.93
CA VAL A 190 -11.67 -1.95 -7.09
C VAL A 190 -10.38 -2.62 -7.51
N VAL A 191 -10.24 -2.92 -8.81
CA VAL A 191 -9.00 -3.47 -9.37
C VAL A 191 -7.94 -2.38 -9.52
N MET A 192 -6.75 -2.61 -8.97
CA MET A 192 -5.60 -1.70 -9.00
C MET A 192 -4.42 -2.23 -9.83
N GLY A 193 -4.69 -3.25 -10.64
CA GLY A 193 -3.71 -3.95 -11.44
C GLY A 193 -3.86 -5.46 -11.32
N PRO A 194 -3.04 -6.26 -12.01
CA PRO A 194 -3.12 -7.71 -11.94
C PRO A 194 -2.97 -8.22 -10.50
N TYR A 195 -4.05 -8.83 -10.00
CA TYR A 195 -4.12 -9.36 -8.63
C TYR A 195 -3.93 -8.31 -7.50
N GLN A 196 -4.18 -7.04 -7.81
CA GLN A 196 -4.14 -5.96 -6.83
C GLN A 196 -5.51 -5.30 -6.70
N HIS A 197 -5.94 -5.07 -5.47
CA HIS A 197 -7.25 -4.51 -5.18
C HIS A 197 -7.19 -3.45 -4.08
N ILE A 198 -8.11 -2.51 -4.13
CA ILE A 198 -8.50 -1.72 -2.97
C ILE A 198 -9.92 -2.09 -2.62
N ARG A 199 -10.18 -2.22 -1.33
CA ARG A 199 -11.50 -2.47 -0.78
C ARG A 199 -11.90 -1.35 0.15
N PHE A 200 -13.04 -0.78 -0.09
CA PHE A 200 -13.68 0.22 0.76
C PHE A 200 -14.84 -0.46 1.46
N ILE A 201 -14.69 -0.70 2.77
CA ILE A 201 -15.58 -1.52 3.58
C ILE A 201 -16.44 -0.61 4.44
N GLU A 202 -17.74 -0.62 4.24
CA GLU A 202 -18.65 0.20 5.02
C GLU A 202 -18.72 -0.26 6.47
N LYS A 203 -18.50 0.69 7.38
CA LYS A 203 -18.51 0.46 8.82
C LYS A 203 -18.93 1.75 9.55
N GLU A 204 -19.72 1.63 10.59
CA GLU A 204 -19.95 2.75 11.48
C GLU A 204 -18.62 3.17 12.14
N LEU A 205 -18.26 4.44 11.97
CA LEU A 205 -17.04 5.03 12.47
C LEU A 205 -17.36 6.21 13.39
N GLU A 206 -16.67 6.32 14.52
CA GLU A 206 -16.83 7.45 15.44
C GLU A 206 -16.28 8.77 14.84
N SER A 207 -15.23 8.66 14.06
CA SER A 207 -14.68 9.75 13.26
C SER A 207 -14.07 9.17 11.99
N TYR A 208 -14.09 9.97 10.92
CA TYR A 208 -13.54 9.56 9.65
C TYR A 208 -12.60 10.65 9.12
N GLU A 209 -11.31 10.38 9.19
CA GLU A 209 -10.29 11.24 8.64
C GLU A 209 -9.18 10.40 8.03
N LEU A 210 -9.08 10.42 6.69
CA LEU A 210 -7.94 9.85 5.96
C LEU A 210 -6.83 10.89 5.80
N PHE A 211 -6.33 11.41 6.90
CA PHE A 211 -5.21 12.33 6.84
C PHE A 211 -3.89 11.60 6.53
N SER A 212 -3.10 12.20 5.66
CA SER A 212 -1.73 11.82 5.40
C SER A 212 -1.51 10.45 4.73
N PHE A 213 -2.57 9.80 4.26
CA PHE A 213 -2.45 8.59 3.45
C PHE A 213 -2.60 8.91 1.97
N HIS A 214 -1.77 8.32 1.15
CA HIS A 214 -2.02 8.30 -0.29
C HIS A 214 -1.61 6.97 -0.91
N ILE A 215 -2.20 6.70 -2.06
CA ILE A 215 -1.84 5.57 -2.90
C ILE A 215 -1.19 6.10 -4.18
N ALA A 216 -0.13 5.46 -4.64
CA ALA A 216 0.42 5.72 -5.96
C ALA A 216 -0.03 4.63 -6.93
N ILE A 217 -0.53 5.08 -8.07
CA ILE A 217 -1.06 4.21 -9.12
C ILE A 217 -0.50 4.60 -10.48
N PHE A 218 -0.21 3.59 -11.28
CA PHE A 218 0.14 3.76 -12.69
C PHE A 218 -1.08 3.56 -13.56
N VAL A 219 -1.31 4.49 -14.49
CA VAL A 219 -2.45 4.45 -15.41
C VAL A 219 -2.01 4.48 -16.87
N SER A 220 -2.75 3.78 -17.73
CA SER A 220 -2.47 3.74 -19.16
C SER A 220 -2.93 4.97 -19.93
N HIS A 221 -3.89 5.73 -19.38
CA HIS A 221 -4.51 6.91 -20.03
C HIS A 221 -4.41 8.14 -19.13
N PHE A 222 -3.21 8.53 -18.81
CA PHE A 222 -2.91 9.59 -17.85
C PHE A 222 -3.64 10.91 -18.14
N GLU A 223 -3.48 11.47 -19.35
CA GLU A 223 -4.08 12.75 -19.72
C GLU A 223 -5.60 12.69 -19.76
N THR A 224 -6.17 11.60 -20.28
CA THR A 224 -7.62 11.43 -20.32
C THR A 224 -8.21 11.35 -18.91
N THR A 225 -7.57 10.62 -18.02
CA THR A 225 -8.00 10.50 -16.63
C THR A 225 -7.88 11.83 -15.90
N LYS A 226 -6.77 12.53 -16.09
CA LYS A 226 -6.54 13.87 -15.54
C LYS A 226 -7.64 14.85 -15.99
N GLN A 227 -7.97 14.85 -17.29
CA GLN A 227 -9.03 15.73 -17.81
C GLN A 227 -10.40 15.42 -17.20
N ARG A 228 -10.76 14.14 -17.05
CA ARG A 228 -12.02 13.74 -16.39
C ARG A 228 -12.11 14.23 -14.95
N LEU A 229 -11.02 14.18 -14.20
CA LEU A 229 -10.96 14.71 -12.83
C LEU A 229 -11.20 16.23 -12.83
N VAL A 230 -10.54 16.97 -13.72
CA VAL A 230 -10.72 18.41 -13.87
C VAL A 230 -12.16 18.75 -14.26
N ASP A 231 -12.76 18.00 -15.19
CA ASP A 231 -14.14 18.20 -15.63
C ASP A 231 -15.17 17.99 -14.49
N LEU A 232 -14.81 17.17 -13.49
CA LEU A 232 -15.59 16.96 -12.27
C LEU A 232 -15.30 18.01 -11.18
N GLY A 233 -14.44 18.98 -11.45
CA GLY A 233 -14.05 20.01 -10.48
C GLY A 233 -13.10 19.53 -9.39
N VAL A 234 -12.48 18.36 -9.58
CA VAL A 234 -11.45 17.87 -8.66
C VAL A 234 -10.17 18.65 -8.88
N ASP A 235 -9.58 19.14 -7.79
CA ASP A 235 -8.29 19.83 -7.85
C ASP A 235 -7.17 18.82 -8.16
N VAL A 236 -6.56 18.99 -9.35
CA VAL A 236 -5.45 18.14 -9.81
C VAL A 236 -4.19 18.99 -9.88
N HIS A 237 -3.20 18.66 -9.10
CA HIS A 237 -1.94 19.38 -9.02
C HIS A 237 -0.75 18.47 -9.32
N GLY A 238 0.36 19.05 -9.73
CA GLY A 238 1.60 18.39 -10.11
C GLY A 238 2.24 19.10 -11.27
N GLU A 239 3.54 19.31 -11.16
CA GLU A 239 4.29 20.11 -12.15
C GLU A 239 4.86 19.28 -13.30
N ARG A 240 4.88 17.94 -13.14
CA ARG A 240 5.47 17.03 -14.12
C ARG A 240 4.41 16.48 -15.06
N HIS A 241 4.80 16.19 -16.27
CA HIS A 241 3.94 15.63 -17.31
C HIS A 241 3.60 14.13 -17.11
N ASP A 242 4.27 13.48 -16.17
CA ASP A 242 4.18 12.04 -15.91
C ASP A 242 3.64 11.69 -14.52
N ILE A 243 3.32 12.70 -13.71
CA ILE A 243 2.80 12.54 -12.35
C ILE A 243 1.86 13.68 -11.99
N CYS A 244 0.77 13.36 -11.33
CA CYS A 244 -0.08 14.36 -10.67
C CYS A 244 -0.72 13.77 -9.41
N PHE A 245 -1.19 14.66 -8.56
CA PHE A 245 -1.89 14.33 -7.32
C PHE A 245 -3.31 14.88 -7.38
N TRP A 246 -4.24 14.19 -6.78
CA TRP A 246 -5.61 14.64 -6.65
C TRP A 246 -6.30 14.07 -5.42
N ASN A 247 -7.29 14.78 -4.95
CA ASN A 247 -8.18 14.50 -3.84
C ASN A 247 -9.37 15.48 -3.93
N PRO A 248 -10.61 15.12 -3.62
CA PRO A 248 -11.14 13.85 -3.09
C PRO A 248 -11.62 12.86 -4.16
N ILE A 249 -12.12 11.69 -3.72
CA ILE A 249 -13.03 10.86 -4.50
C ILE A 249 -14.41 11.53 -4.45
N VAL A 250 -15.05 11.71 -5.61
CA VAL A 250 -16.37 12.34 -5.74
C VAL A 250 -17.37 11.40 -6.40
N GLU A 251 -18.64 11.58 -6.14
CA GLU A 251 -19.68 10.89 -6.89
C GLU A 251 -19.74 11.47 -8.31
N PRO A 252 -19.50 10.66 -9.37
CA PRO A 252 -19.28 11.22 -10.71
C PRO A 252 -20.53 11.80 -11.38
N ASP A 253 -21.72 11.48 -10.89
CA ASP A 253 -22.99 11.98 -11.48
C ASP A 253 -23.43 13.29 -10.83
N THR A 254 -23.04 13.56 -9.58
CA THR A 254 -23.47 14.76 -8.83
C THR A 254 -22.32 15.70 -8.47
N GLY A 255 -21.09 15.22 -8.45
CA GLY A 255 -19.92 15.94 -7.97
C GLY A 255 -19.80 15.99 -6.45
N ASP A 256 -20.69 15.31 -5.74
CA ASP A 256 -20.66 15.29 -4.28
C ASP A 256 -19.39 14.62 -3.75
N HIS A 257 -18.83 15.23 -2.71
CA HIS A 257 -17.69 14.67 -2.00
C HIS A 257 -18.06 13.34 -1.34
N LEU A 258 -17.28 12.31 -1.60
CA LEU A 258 -17.43 11.00 -0.95
C LEU A 258 -16.34 10.77 0.09
N LEU A 259 -15.07 10.93 -0.29
CA LEU A 259 -13.98 10.43 0.50
C LEU A 259 -12.68 11.22 0.22
N ASN A 260 -11.97 11.63 1.27
CA ASN A 260 -10.63 12.16 1.14
C ASN A 260 -9.61 11.00 1.11
N LEU A 261 -9.20 10.61 -0.07
CA LEU A 261 -8.06 9.72 -0.27
C LEU A 261 -7.19 10.32 -1.37
N GLN A 262 -6.01 10.76 -1.02
CA GLN A 262 -5.09 11.30 -2.02
C GLN A 262 -4.56 10.19 -2.92
N HIS A 263 -4.57 10.46 -4.21
CA HIS A 263 -3.97 9.61 -5.22
C HIS A 263 -2.78 10.32 -5.83
N GLU A 264 -1.69 9.61 -5.91
CA GLU A 264 -0.55 9.95 -6.75
C GLU A 264 -0.71 9.17 -8.05
N MET A 265 -1.13 9.84 -9.11
CA MET A 265 -1.34 9.20 -10.42
C MET A 265 -0.09 9.39 -11.28
N ARG A 266 0.44 8.30 -11.79
CA ARG A 266 1.63 8.26 -12.63
C ARG A 266 1.32 7.68 -14.01
N SER A 267 1.98 8.23 -15.03
CA SER A 267 1.91 7.66 -16.38
C SER A 267 2.85 6.46 -16.53
N VAL A 268 2.63 5.65 -17.57
CA VAL A 268 3.55 4.56 -17.93
C VAL A 268 4.94 5.04 -18.36
N TYR A 269 5.13 6.33 -18.59
CA TYR A 269 6.42 6.93 -18.92
C TYR A 269 7.22 7.36 -17.70
N HIS A 270 6.63 7.25 -16.50
CA HIS A 270 7.35 7.52 -15.27
C HIS A 270 8.46 6.47 -15.07
N PRO A 271 9.67 6.86 -14.64
CA PRO A 271 10.82 5.93 -14.52
C PRO A 271 10.57 4.73 -13.62
N ASP A 272 9.70 4.87 -12.63
CA ASP A 272 9.40 3.78 -11.70
C ASP A 272 8.33 2.80 -12.21
N PHE A 273 7.81 3.00 -13.43
CA PHE A 273 6.81 2.07 -13.96
C PHE A 273 7.34 0.65 -14.04
N MET A 274 6.67 -0.25 -13.33
CA MET A 274 7.05 -1.67 -13.21
C MET A 274 8.48 -1.89 -12.71
N HIS A 275 9.06 -0.90 -12.02
CA HIS A 275 10.37 -1.05 -11.40
C HIS A 275 10.29 -2.11 -10.29
N PRO A 276 11.17 -3.12 -10.27
CA PRO A 276 11.18 -4.10 -9.20
C PRO A 276 11.87 -3.54 -7.94
N TYR A 277 11.09 -3.30 -6.90
CA TYR A 277 11.59 -2.92 -5.57
C TYR A 277 11.80 -4.17 -4.70
N THR A 278 12.44 -5.17 -5.24
CA THR A 278 12.81 -6.35 -4.47
C THR A 278 13.80 -5.98 -3.38
N ASN A 279 13.98 -6.86 -2.39
CA ASN A 279 14.92 -6.65 -1.29
C ASN A 279 16.37 -6.57 -1.80
N ARG A 280 16.65 -5.53 -2.54
CA ARG A 280 17.96 -5.28 -3.13
C ARG A 280 18.87 -4.62 -2.10
N TRP A 281 20.06 -5.06 -2.10
CA TRP A 281 21.13 -4.51 -1.29
C TRP A 281 21.99 -3.60 -2.16
N PRO A 282 22.30 -2.37 -1.77
CA PRO A 282 23.13 -1.48 -2.59
C PRO A 282 24.51 -2.04 -2.92
N MET A 283 24.97 -2.96 -2.11
CA MET A 283 26.29 -3.57 -2.19
C MET A 283 26.25 -5.05 -2.57
N ASP A 284 25.10 -5.57 -2.93
CA ASP A 284 24.99 -6.96 -3.37
C ASP A 284 25.53 -7.14 -4.80
N HIS A 285 25.47 -8.32 -5.32
CA HIS A 285 25.99 -8.71 -6.61
C HIS A 285 27.50 -8.55 -6.66
N ASP A 286 27.92 -7.42 -7.04
CA ASP A 286 29.25 -6.86 -6.85
C ASP A 286 29.04 -5.58 -6.07
N PRO A 287 29.35 -5.55 -4.76
CA PRO A 287 29.04 -4.42 -3.91
C PRO A 287 29.61 -3.10 -4.42
N PHE A 288 30.44 -3.15 -5.41
CA PHE A 288 31.11 -2.00 -5.98
C PHE A 288 30.74 -1.75 -7.44
N ALA A 289 29.87 -2.54 -8.00
CA ALA A 289 29.60 -2.47 -9.42
C ALA A 289 28.16 -2.68 -9.84
N HIS A 290 27.29 -3.15 -8.95
CA HIS A 290 25.96 -3.58 -9.39
C HIS A 290 25.01 -2.45 -9.76
N GLN A 291 25.23 -1.30 -9.24
CA GLN A 291 24.32 -0.17 -9.48
C GLN A 291 25.13 1.08 -9.70
N ALA A 292 24.81 1.77 -10.77
CA ALA A 292 25.61 2.92 -11.15
C ALA A 292 25.74 3.93 -10.04
N GLU A 293 24.65 4.28 -9.39
CA GLU A 293 24.62 5.24 -8.30
C GLU A 293 25.31 4.71 -7.05
N VAL A 294 24.98 3.46 -6.70
CA VAL A 294 25.60 2.80 -5.57
C VAL A 294 27.03 2.44 -5.89
N VAL A 295 27.26 1.97 -7.09
CA VAL A 295 28.62 1.71 -7.57
C VAL A 295 29.43 2.97 -7.58
N GLU A 296 28.89 4.03 -8.11
CA GLU A 296 29.54 5.32 -8.12
C GLU A 296 29.78 5.84 -6.69
N TYR A 297 28.75 5.69 -5.84
CA TYR A 297 28.87 5.99 -4.42
C TYR A 297 29.96 5.14 -3.77
N LEU A 298 29.92 3.84 -3.99
CA LEU A 298 30.89 2.91 -3.43
C LEU A 298 32.27 3.13 -4.03
N HIS A 299 32.35 3.37 -5.32
CA HIS A 299 33.62 3.70 -5.96
C HIS A 299 34.22 4.98 -5.39
N ARG A 300 33.41 6.02 -5.22
CA ARG A 300 33.87 7.26 -4.58
C ARG A 300 34.28 7.03 -3.13
N SER A 301 33.47 6.31 -2.36
CA SER A 301 33.77 6.01 -0.96
C SER A 301 35.03 5.15 -0.78
N LEU A 302 35.37 4.38 -1.81
CA LEU A 302 36.56 3.54 -1.87
C LEU A 302 37.72 4.21 -2.59
N GLY A 303 37.58 5.49 -2.93
CA GLY A 303 38.65 6.20 -3.68
C GLY A 303 38.80 5.72 -5.12
N ARG A 304 37.79 5.09 -5.70
CA ARG A 304 37.76 4.70 -7.12
C ARG A 304 37.01 5.78 -7.89
N THR A 305 37.72 6.47 -8.71
CA THR A 305 37.18 7.49 -9.62
C THR A 305 36.93 6.91 -10.99
#